data_bbae7fc0967e87cbc99a457c862c562f
#
_entry.id   bbae7fc0967e87cbc99a457c862c562f
#
_cell.length_a   1.000
_cell.length_b   1.000
_cell.length_c   1.000
_cell.angle_alpha   90.00
_cell.angle_beta   90.00
_cell.angle_gamma   90.00
#
_symmetry.space_group_name_H-M   'P 1'
#
loop_
_entity.id
_entity.type
_entity.pdbx_description
1 polymer ?
#
loop_
_entity_poly.entity_id
_entity_poly.type
_entity_poly.pdbx_seq_one_letter_code
_entity_poly.pdbx_strand_id
1 'polypeptide(L)'
;MQAYGDGKLANILFTKGLVAHTKGTSITAYALHPGVVKTRFGHDMNGFLKIIFTLARPFMISPEKGAATSIYLATTAIENIKSENGAYFEKSKPAATSNKDITPENVNKLWEKSLAAAKYFI
;
A
#
# COMPACT_ATOMS: atom_id res chain seq x y z
N MET A 1 17.42 -3.41 -1.48
CA MET A 1 16.09 -3.50 -2.15
C MET A 1 15.08 -4.35 -1.37
N GLN A 2 15.51 -5.42 -0.70
CA GLN A 2 14.64 -6.29 0.09
C GLN A 2 13.87 -5.52 1.19
N ALA A 3 14.54 -4.75 2.03
CA ALA A 3 13.91 -3.97 3.10
C ALA A 3 12.80 -3.00 2.64
N TYR A 4 12.92 -2.44 1.42
CA TYR A 4 11.86 -1.61 0.85
C TYR A 4 10.62 -2.44 0.46
N GLY A 5 10.84 -3.61 -0.16
CA GLY A 5 9.78 -4.56 -0.48
C GLY A 5 9.06 -5.06 0.77
N ASP A 6 9.83 -5.39 1.81
CA ASP A 6 9.30 -5.85 3.10
C ASP A 6 8.44 -4.76 3.76
N GLY A 7 8.87 -3.49 3.70
CA GLY A 7 8.08 -2.36 4.19
C GLY A 7 6.76 -2.17 3.44
N LYS A 8 6.74 -2.42 2.12
CA LYS A 8 5.49 -2.35 1.33
C LYS A 8 4.57 -3.54 1.61
N LEU A 9 5.12 -4.73 1.81
CA LEU A 9 4.37 -5.89 2.26
C LEU A 9 3.74 -5.65 3.64
N ALA A 10 4.48 -5.05 4.57
CA ALA A 10 3.99 -4.72 5.90
C ALA A 10 2.74 -3.83 5.86
N ASN A 11 2.62 -2.89 4.91
CA ASN A 11 1.40 -2.07 4.76
C ASN A 11 0.17 -2.94 4.41
N ILE A 12 0.32 -3.94 3.55
CA ILE A 12 -0.78 -4.86 3.20
C ILE A 12 -1.16 -5.72 4.40
N LEU A 13 -0.18 -6.29 5.11
CA LEU A 13 -0.40 -7.09 6.31
C LEU A 13 -1.07 -6.26 7.41
N PHE A 14 -0.62 -5.01 7.62
CA PHE A 14 -1.23 -4.09 8.58
C PHE A 14 -2.70 -3.79 8.24
N THR A 15 -3.01 -3.51 6.98
CA THR A 15 -4.38 -3.29 6.52
C THR A 15 -5.28 -4.48 6.85
N LYS A 16 -4.81 -5.71 6.59
CA LYS A 16 -5.55 -6.92 6.93
C LYS A 16 -5.72 -7.12 8.45
N GLY A 17 -4.69 -6.81 9.22
CA GLY A 17 -4.73 -6.80 10.68
C GLY A 17 -5.76 -5.79 11.21
N LEU A 18 -5.76 -4.57 10.67
CA LEU A 18 -6.71 -3.54 11.05
C LEU A 18 -8.16 -3.99 10.80
N VAL A 19 -8.46 -4.56 9.63
CA VAL A 19 -9.78 -5.09 9.31
C VAL A 19 -10.20 -6.20 10.28
N ALA A 20 -9.28 -7.11 10.63
CA ALA A 20 -9.57 -8.18 11.57
C ALA A 20 -9.94 -7.65 12.96
N HIS A 21 -9.26 -6.60 13.44
CA HIS A 21 -9.46 -6.00 14.76
C HIS A 21 -10.60 -4.97 14.82
N THR A 22 -11.06 -4.48 13.67
CA THR A 22 -12.22 -3.58 13.58
C THR A 22 -13.50 -4.27 13.11
N LYS A 23 -13.49 -5.61 13.09
CA LYS A 23 -14.66 -6.42 12.71
C LYS A 23 -15.87 -6.06 13.57
N GLY A 24 -17.01 -5.81 12.92
CA GLY A 24 -18.26 -5.42 13.58
C GLY A 24 -18.40 -3.90 13.78
N THR A 25 -17.43 -3.11 13.35
CA THR A 25 -17.53 -1.65 13.32
C THR A 25 -17.81 -1.14 11.90
N SER A 26 -18.02 0.16 11.74
CA SER A 26 -18.16 0.82 10.43
C SER A 26 -16.81 1.14 9.76
N ILE A 27 -15.69 0.75 10.36
CA ILE A 27 -14.35 1.04 9.84
C ILE A 27 -14.02 0.08 8.70
N THR A 28 -13.59 0.64 7.58
CA THR A 28 -13.02 -0.11 6.45
C THR A 28 -11.60 0.36 6.17
N ALA A 29 -10.75 -0.54 5.74
CA ALA A 29 -9.36 -0.24 5.42
C ALA A 29 -8.94 -0.90 4.11
N TYR A 30 -8.14 -0.20 3.33
CA TYR A 30 -7.67 -0.64 2.03
C TYR A 30 -6.19 -0.34 1.89
N ALA A 31 -5.45 -1.25 1.27
CA ALA A 31 -4.09 -0.97 0.80
C ALA A 31 -4.14 -0.63 -0.69
N LEU A 32 -3.25 0.23 -1.16
CA LEU A 32 -3.19 0.58 -2.57
C LEU A 32 -1.76 0.74 -3.09
N HIS A 33 -1.60 0.58 -4.40
CA HIS A 33 -0.40 0.92 -5.13
C HIS A 33 -0.68 2.08 -6.09
N PRO A 34 0.07 3.20 -5.97
CA PRO A 34 -0.14 4.36 -6.83
C PRO A 34 0.41 4.20 -8.26
N GLY A 35 1.10 3.09 -8.55
CA GLY A 35 1.90 2.95 -9.77
C GLY A 35 3.30 3.56 -9.61
N VAL A 36 4.08 3.53 -10.69
CA VAL A 36 5.40 4.15 -10.76
C VAL A 36 5.23 5.62 -11.15
N VAL A 37 5.14 6.49 -10.13
CA VAL A 37 4.82 7.91 -10.32
C VAL A 37 6.08 8.71 -10.61
N LYS A 38 6.00 9.64 -11.56
CA LYS A 38 7.00 10.67 -11.82
C LYS A 38 7.10 11.62 -10.61
N THR A 39 7.97 11.29 -9.66
CA THR A 39 8.27 12.16 -8.52
C THR A 39 9.66 12.78 -8.68
N ARG A 40 10.00 13.73 -7.82
CA ARG A 40 11.39 14.23 -7.69
C ARG A 40 12.34 13.18 -7.10
N PHE A 41 11.83 12.02 -6.71
CA PHE A 41 12.63 10.88 -6.25
C PHE A 41 13.55 10.42 -7.39
N GLY A 42 14.83 10.63 -7.26
CA GLY A 42 15.83 10.36 -8.30
C GLY A 42 16.54 11.61 -8.83
N HIS A 43 16.08 12.82 -8.49
CA HIS A 43 16.80 14.05 -8.86
C HIS A 43 18.19 14.12 -8.23
N ASP A 44 18.33 13.60 -7.02
CA ASP A 44 19.58 13.59 -6.25
C ASP A 44 20.39 12.28 -6.43
N MET A 45 19.93 11.39 -7.31
CA MET A 45 20.66 10.15 -7.61
C MET A 45 21.82 10.43 -8.58
N ASN A 46 22.98 9.86 -8.27
CA ASN A 46 24.17 9.93 -9.09
C ASN A 46 24.50 8.58 -9.74
N GLY A 47 25.28 8.61 -10.82
CA GLY A 47 25.82 7.40 -11.46
C GLY A 47 24.79 6.57 -12.22
N PHE A 48 24.96 5.25 -12.22
CA PHE A 48 24.20 4.29 -13.03
C PHE A 48 22.69 4.30 -12.74
N LEU A 49 22.28 4.54 -11.49
CA LEU A 49 20.88 4.64 -11.11
C LEU A 49 20.18 5.82 -11.79
N LYS A 50 20.88 6.95 -11.99
CA LYS A 50 20.33 8.11 -12.72
C LYS A 50 20.00 7.75 -14.17
N ILE A 51 20.85 6.95 -14.82
CA ILE A 51 20.62 6.49 -16.20
C ILE A 51 19.37 5.61 -16.26
N ILE A 52 19.24 4.64 -15.34
CA ILE A 52 18.06 3.76 -15.28
C ILE A 52 16.79 4.57 -15.07
N PHE A 53 16.79 5.53 -14.13
CA PHE A 53 15.62 6.38 -13.87
C PHE A 53 15.28 7.26 -15.08
N THR A 54 16.29 7.77 -15.79
CA THR A 54 16.08 8.59 -16.99
C THR A 54 15.44 7.78 -18.11
N LEU A 55 15.90 6.55 -18.32
CA LEU A 55 15.33 5.62 -19.31
C LEU A 55 13.91 5.13 -18.92
N ALA A 56 13.63 5.00 -17.63
CA ALA A 56 12.31 4.60 -17.13
C ALA A 56 11.28 5.77 -17.16
N ARG A 57 11.73 7.00 -17.27
CA ARG A 57 10.88 8.22 -17.18
C ARG A 57 9.69 8.25 -18.14
N PRO A 58 9.78 7.81 -19.41
CA PRO A 58 8.63 7.77 -20.31
C PRO A 58 7.55 6.78 -19.87
N PHE A 59 7.90 5.76 -19.07
CA PHE A 59 6.96 4.75 -18.56
C PHE A 59 6.34 5.11 -17.20
N MET A 60 6.78 6.22 -16.61
CA MET A 60 6.23 6.70 -15.34
C MET A 60 4.94 7.46 -15.56
N ILE A 61 3.97 7.23 -14.69
CA ILE A 61 2.68 7.94 -14.73
C ILE A 61 2.80 9.33 -14.08
N SER A 62 1.90 10.25 -14.45
CA SER A 62 1.85 11.56 -13.81
C SER A 62 1.40 11.47 -12.35
N PRO A 63 1.72 12.48 -11.50
CA PRO A 63 1.25 12.54 -10.11
C PRO A 63 -0.28 12.42 -9.98
N GLU A 64 -1.03 13.04 -10.89
CA GLU A 64 -2.49 13.02 -10.91
C GLU A 64 -3.01 11.58 -11.14
N LYS A 65 -2.41 10.85 -12.09
CA LYS A 65 -2.72 9.44 -12.33
C LYS A 65 -2.31 8.56 -11.14
N GLY A 66 -1.20 8.91 -10.47
CA GLY A 66 -0.76 8.23 -9.26
C GLY A 66 -1.74 8.41 -8.10
N ALA A 67 -2.36 9.58 -7.98
CA ALA A 67 -3.35 9.88 -6.95
C ALA A 67 -4.74 9.26 -7.22
N ALA A 68 -5.02 8.84 -8.46
CA ALA A 68 -6.36 8.42 -8.88
C ALA A 68 -6.96 7.31 -8.00
N THR A 69 -6.17 6.30 -7.61
CA THR A 69 -6.64 5.21 -6.75
C THR A 69 -6.95 5.70 -5.32
N SER A 70 -6.13 6.60 -4.78
CA SER A 70 -6.38 7.22 -3.47
C SER A 70 -7.66 8.06 -3.47
N ILE A 71 -7.85 8.86 -4.52
CA ILE A 71 -9.05 9.68 -4.70
C ILE A 71 -10.28 8.77 -4.83
N TYR A 72 -10.20 7.74 -5.67
CA TYR A 72 -11.27 6.76 -5.84
C TYR A 72 -11.72 6.17 -4.49
N LEU A 73 -10.78 5.66 -3.68
CA LEU A 73 -11.10 5.07 -2.38
C LEU A 73 -11.63 6.09 -1.37
N ALA A 74 -11.19 7.35 -1.45
CA ALA A 74 -11.63 8.42 -0.55
C ALA A 74 -13.01 9.00 -0.90
N THR A 75 -13.44 8.90 -2.17
CA THR A 75 -14.64 9.54 -2.68
C THR A 75 -15.75 8.57 -3.09
N THR A 76 -15.44 7.29 -3.24
CA THR A 76 -16.45 6.28 -3.57
C THR A 76 -17.37 6.04 -2.37
N ALA A 77 -18.67 5.97 -2.62
CA ALA A 77 -19.64 5.63 -1.58
C ALA A 77 -19.29 4.25 -0.98
N ILE A 78 -19.32 4.16 0.35
CA ILE A 78 -18.85 2.97 1.08
C ILE A 78 -19.62 1.71 0.68
N GLU A 79 -20.88 1.83 0.31
CA GLU A 79 -21.74 0.72 -0.12
C GLU A 79 -21.17 -0.01 -1.35
N ASN A 80 -20.44 0.73 -2.19
CA ASN A 80 -19.87 0.21 -3.43
C ASN A 80 -18.54 -0.52 -3.23
N ILE A 81 -17.84 -0.29 -2.12
CA ILE A 81 -16.50 -0.84 -1.87
C ILE A 81 -16.38 -1.60 -0.54
N LYS A 82 -17.41 -1.61 0.31
CA LYS A 82 -17.34 -2.29 1.63
C LYS A 82 -17.12 -3.81 1.53
N SER A 83 -17.58 -4.44 0.45
CA SER A 83 -17.32 -5.86 0.17
C SER A 83 -15.83 -6.16 -0.03
N GLU A 84 -15.05 -5.13 -0.41
CA GLU A 84 -13.62 -5.21 -0.66
C GLU A 84 -12.79 -4.79 0.56
N ASN A 85 -13.39 -4.76 1.76
CA ASN A 85 -12.68 -4.38 2.98
C ASN A 85 -11.46 -5.29 3.22
N GLY A 86 -10.29 -4.68 3.36
CA GLY A 86 -9.00 -5.39 3.46
C GLY A 86 -8.34 -5.72 2.12
N ALA A 87 -8.96 -5.35 1.00
CA ALA A 87 -8.39 -5.58 -0.31
C ALA A 87 -7.22 -4.64 -0.63
N TYR A 88 -6.40 -5.10 -1.55
CA TYR A 88 -5.35 -4.31 -2.18
C TYR A 88 -5.85 -3.76 -3.50
N PHE A 89 -5.62 -2.48 -3.76
CA PHE A 89 -6.10 -1.78 -4.95
C PHE A 89 -4.96 -1.31 -5.85
N GLU A 90 -5.15 -1.50 -7.14
CA GLU A 90 -4.32 -0.94 -8.20
C GLU A 90 -5.22 -0.39 -9.31
N LYS A 91 -4.92 0.79 -9.85
CA LYS A 91 -5.70 1.43 -10.93
C LYS A 91 -7.20 1.50 -10.63
N SER A 92 -7.53 1.88 -9.39
CA SER A 92 -8.90 2.01 -8.87
C SER A 92 -9.74 0.72 -8.91
N LYS A 93 -9.09 -0.45 -8.87
CA LYS A 93 -9.74 -1.77 -8.84
C LYS A 93 -9.06 -2.68 -7.82
N PRO A 94 -9.80 -3.62 -7.21
CA PRO A 94 -9.19 -4.69 -6.44
C PRO A 94 -8.18 -5.46 -7.30
N ALA A 95 -7.02 -5.74 -6.74
CA ALA A 95 -5.95 -6.48 -7.40
C ALA A 95 -5.47 -7.64 -6.53
N ALA A 96 -5.12 -8.75 -7.19
CA ALA A 96 -4.53 -9.88 -6.50
C ALA A 96 -3.09 -9.58 -6.07
N THR A 97 -2.73 -10.07 -4.91
CA THR A 97 -1.34 -10.08 -4.44
C THR A 97 -0.80 -11.50 -4.51
N SER A 98 0.31 -11.70 -5.20
CA SER A 98 0.94 -13.02 -5.33
C SER A 98 1.97 -13.33 -4.24
N ASN A 99 2.13 -12.45 -3.25
CA ASN A 99 3.14 -12.62 -2.20
C ASN A 99 2.70 -13.73 -1.23
N LYS A 100 3.53 -14.76 -1.11
CA LYS A 100 3.29 -15.95 -0.26
C LYS A 100 3.30 -15.63 1.23
N ASP A 101 3.89 -14.51 1.63
CA ASP A 101 3.99 -14.08 3.02
C ASP A 101 2.72 -13.38 3.54
N ILE A 102 1.72 -13.19 2.68
CA ILE A 102 0.40 -12.68 3.09
C ILE A 102 -0.41 -13.84 3.68
N THR A 103 -0.08 -14.21 4.90
CA THR A 103 -0.72 -15.28 5.66
C THR A 103 -1.37 -14.72 6.94
N PRO A 104 -2.41 -15.36 7.48
CA PRO A 104 -2.99 -14.97 8.77
C PRO A 104 -1.96 -14.89 9.90
N GLU A 105 -1.00 -15.80 9.91
CA GLU A 105 0.10 -15.82 10.89
C GLU A 105 0.95 -14.55 10.80
N ASN A 106 1.39 -14.17 9.61
CA ASN A 106 2.20 -12.96 9.41
C ASN A 106 1.41 -11.67 9.67
N VAL A 107 0.11 -11.66 9.38
CA VAL A 107 -0.80 -10.56 9.74
C VAL A 107 -0.82 -10.37 11.25
N ASN A 108 -1.05 -11.43 12.02
CA ASN A 108 -1.09 -11.39 13.48
C ASN A 108 0.28 -11.00 14.06
N LYS A 109 1.35 -11.59 13.57
CA LYS A 109 2.71 -11.30 14.02
C LYS A 109 3.10 -9.82 13.81
N LEU A 110 2.74 -9.25 12.67
CA LEU A 110 2.98 -7.83 12.42
C LEU A 110 2.13 -6.96 13.33
N TRP A 111 0.85 -7.31 13.52
CA TRP A 111 -0.06 -6.57 14.39
C TRP A 111 0.47 -6.51 15.83
N GLU A 112 0.82 -7.64 16.43
CA GLU A 112 1.37 -7.71 17.78
C GLU A 112 2.67 -6.89 17.94
N LYS A 113 3.57 -6.98 16.97
CA LYS A 113 4.79 -6.18 16.96
C LYS A 113 4.49 -4.68 16.86
N SER A 114 3.50 -4.29 16.07
CA SER A 114 3.09 -2.89 15.92
C SER A 114 2.49 -2.35 17.22
N LEU A 115 1.62 -3.14 17.87
CA LEU A 115 1.07 -2.78 19.17
C LEU A 115 2.17 -2.64 20.23
N ALA A 116 3.09 -3.59 20.29
CA ALA A 116 4.21 -3.54 21.23
C ALA A 116 5.08 -2.29 21.03
N ALA A 117 5.33 -1.90 19.78
CA ALA A 117 6.07 -0.69 19.46
C ALA A 117 5.28 0.59 19.82
N ALA A 118 3.96 0.61 19.58
CA ALA A 118 3.11 1.75 19.88
C ALA A 118 2.88 1.95 21.37
N LYS A 119 3.02 0.92 22.20
CA LYS A 119 2.79 0.97 23.65
C LYS A 119 3.59 2.05 24.38
N TYR A 120 4.72 2.47 23.82
CA TYR A 120 5.54 3.56 24.38
C TYR A 120 5.01 4.97 24.06
N PHE A 121 3.96 5.07 23.22
CA PHE A 121 3.40 6.34 22.75
C PHE A 121 1.92 6.53 23.11
N ILE A 122 1.32 5.52 23.73
CA ILE A 122 -0.06 5.50 24.23
C ILE A 122 -0.02 5.39 25.74
#